data_8d138fdf9187def5da7c4ccea443ffa8
#
_entry.id   8d138fdf9187def5da7c4ccea443ffa8
#
_cell.length_a   1.000
_cell.length_b   1.000
_cell.length_c   1.000
_cell.angle_alpha   90.00
_cell.angle_beta   90.00
_cell.angle_gamma   90.00
#
_symmetry.space_group_name_H-M   'P 1'
#
loop_
_entity.id
_entity.type
_entity.pdbx_description
1 polymer ?
#
loop_
_entity_poly.entity_id
_entity_poly.type
_entity_poly.pdbx_seq_one_letter_code
_entity_poly.pdbx_strand_id
1 'polypeptide(L)'
;AAGLFATRNAQAQRTYEEMERLTVNEQVTTVITASEPVRFVDISTDKVAGDQPIENIIRLKPKETGHEDGEVLAIVTIVTERYRTQYALIYTTRISEAVADKEIQLQERDAYNNPTVSMSTADMVRFARRVWNSPAKIRNVATKAHRMVMRLNNIYSVGDYFFIDFSIENKTNIRFDIDE
;
A
#
# COMPACT_ATOMS: atom_id res chain seq x y z
N ALA A 1 -2.33 28.27 -42.14
CA ALA A 1 -3.24 27.29 -41.50
C ALA A 1 -2.73 27.02 -40.10
N ALA A 2 -3.30 27.70 -39.09
CA ALA A 2 -2.97 27.47 -37.67
C ALA A 2 -3.87 26.34 -37.15
N GLY A 3 -3.26 25.18 -36.89
CA GLY A 3 -3.93 24.06 -36.24
C GLY A 3 -4.14 24.36 -34.75
N LEU A 4 -5.39 24.56 -34.35
CA LEU A 4 -5.79 24.59 -32.93
C LEU A 4 -5.61 23.18 -32.37
N PHE A 5 -4.56 22.96 -31.59
CA PHE A 5 -4.50 21.81 -30.69
C PHE A 5 -5.40 22.10 -29.49
N ALA A 6 -6.64 21.65 -29.57
CA ALA A 6 -7.51 21.56 -28.39
C ALA A 6 -6.92 20.52 -27.46
N THR A 7 -6.21 20.94 -26.43
CA THR A 7 -5.88 20.12 -25.27
C THR A 7 -7.20 19.76 -24.57
N ARG A 8 -7.72 18.59 -24.88
CA ARG A 8 -8.78 17.97 -24.07
C ARG A 8 -8.15 17.70 -22.70
N ASN A 9 -8.42 18.54 -21.73
CA ASN A 9 -8.39 18.17 -20.33
C ASN A 9 -9.50 17.12 -20.14
N ALA A 10 -9.20 15.88 -20.45
CA ALA A 10 -10.05 14.77 -20.07
C ALA A 10 -9.91 14.64 -18.55
N GLN A 11 -10.76 15.34 -17.81
CA GLN A 11 -11.05 15.00 -16.43
C GLN A 11 -11.56 13.57 -16.47
N ALA A 12 -10.73 12.63 -16.02
CA ALA A 12 -11.09 11.20 -16.04
C ALA A 12 -12.14 10.96 -14.97
N GLN A 13 -13.42 11.19 -15.33
CA GLN A 13 -14.56 10.71 -14.55
C GLN A 13 -14.70 9.22 -14.83
N ARG A 14 -14.70 8.40 -13.79
CA ARG A 14 -15.07 7.00 -13.87
C ARG A 14 -16.54 6.87 -13.45
N THR A 15 -17.37 6.37 -14.33
CA THR A 15 -18.77 6.04 -14.01
C THR A 15 -18.83 4.68 -13.31
N TYR A 16 -19.95 4.39 -12.65
CA TYR A 16 -20.19 3.08 -12.04
C TYR A 16 -20.06 1.93 -13.06
N GLU A 17 -20.50 2.13 -14.29
CA GLU A 17 -20.45 1.11 -15.35
C GLU A 17 -19.02 0.75 -15.77
N GLU A 18 -18.08 1.67 -15.57
CA GLU A 18 -16.66 1.47 -15.89
C GLU A 18 -15.86 0.87 -14.74
N MET A 19 -16.47 0.69 -13.56
CA MET A 19 -15.81 0.07 -12.42
C MET A 19 -15.59 -1.41 -12.66
N GLU A 20 -14.46 -1.91 -12.24
CA GLU A 20 -14.20 -3.34 -12.19
C GLU A 20 -15.14 -4.01 -11.19
N ARG A 21 -15.73 -5.13 -11.59
CA ARG A 21 -16.71 -5.88 -10.79
C ARG A 21 -16.02 -7.10 -10.18
N LEU A 22 -16.20 -7.26 -8.88
CA LEU A 22 -15.76 -8.46 -8.14
C LEU A 22 -16.99 -9.19 -7.65
N THR A 23 -17.14 -10.44 -8.07
CA THR A 23 -18.22 -11.31 -7.58
C THR A 23 -17.86 -11.83 -6.19
N VAL A 24 -18.78 -11.68 -5.25
CA VAL A 24 -18.59 -12.05 -3.83
C VAL A 24 -19.70 -12.96 -3.34
N ASN A 25 -19.40 -13.82 -2.38
CA ASN A 25 -20.32 -14.73 -1.74
C ASN A 25 -20.03 -14.85 -0.25
N GLU A 26 -21.06 -15.06 0.59
CA GLU A 26 -20.89 -15.14 2.04
C GLU A 26 -20.07 -16.34 2.53
N GLN A 27 -19.84 -17.33 1.68
CA GLN A 27 -19.00 -18.50 2.01
C GLN A 27 -17.53 -18.34 1.60
N VAL A 28 -17.22 -17.28 0.83
CA VAL A 28 -15.88 -16.99 0.32
C VAL A 28 -15.41 -15.64 0.83
N THR A 29 -14.27 -15.60 1.51
CA THR A 29 -13.60 -14.34 1.83
C THR A 29 -12.80 -13.88 0.62
N THR A 30 -13.13 -12.71 0.08
CA THR A 30 -12.35 -12.08 -0.98
C THR A 30 -11.15 -11.37 -0.35
N VAL A 31 -9.95 -11.79 -0.72
CA VAL A 31 -8.69 -11.17 -0.32
C VAL A 31 -8.22 -10.25 -1.43
N ILE A 32 -7.98 -8.98 -1.10
CA ILE A 32 -7.44 -7.99 -2.05
C ILE A 32 -6.03 -7.63 -1.59
N THR A 33 -5.06 -7.85 -2.48
CA THR A 33 -3.65 -7.55 -2.23
C THR A 33 -3.22 -6.29 -3.00
N ALA A 34 -2.69 -5.31 -2.28
CA ALA A 34 -2.10 -4.11 -2.85
C ALA A 34 -0.57 -4.26 -2.97
N SER A 35 0.04 -3.58 -3.95
CA SER A 35 1.49 -3.55 -4.15
C SER A 35 2.23 -2.58 -3.22
N GLU A 36 1.50 -1.80 -2.41
CA GLU A 36 2.03 -0.86 -1.43
C GLU A 36 1.05 -0.71 -0.25
N PRO A 37 1.47 -0.09 0.86
CA PRO A 37 0.61 0.08 2.03
C PRO A 37 -0.72 0.76 1.72
N VAL A 38 -1.81 0.16 2.18
CA VAL A 38 -3.15 0.72 2.12
C VAL A 38 -3.31 1.71 3.27
N ARG A 39 -3.73 2.93 2.95
CA ARG A 39 -3.89 4.03 3.91
C ARG A 39 -5.33 4.24 4.34
N PHE A 40 -6.26 3.87 3.46
CA PHE A 40 -7.68 4.05 3.73
C PHE A 40 -8.50 3.05 2.90
N VAL A 41 -9.55 2.52 3.51
CA VAL A 41 -10.57 1.68 2.86
C VAL A 41 -11.93 2.21 3.23
N ASP A 42 -12.77 2.43 2.22
CA ASP A 42 -14.17 2.77 2.39
C ASP A 42 -15.05 1.70 1.76
N ILE A 43 -16.08 1.29 2.47
CA ILE A 43 -17.10 0.36 1.99
C ILE A 43 -18.43 1.09 2.04
N SER A 44 -19.04 1.35 0.88
CA SER A 44 -20.18 2.26 0.73
C SER A 44 -21.47 1.83 1.44
N THR A 45 -21.58 0.58 1.89
CA THR A 45 -22.74 0.03 2.59
C THR A 45 -22.29 -0.85 3.76
N ASP A 46 -23.23 -1.17 4.64
CA ASP A 46 -23.03 -2.10 5.77
C ASP A 46 -23.26 -3.58 5.41
N LYS A 47 -23.64 -3.89 4.17
CA LYS A 47 -23.88 -5.28 3.69
C LYS A 47 -22.61 -6.12 3.62
N VAL A 48 -21.45 -5.48 3.56
CA VAL A 48 -20.15 -6.14 3.46
C VAL A 48 -19.30 -5.82 4.68
N ALA A 49 -18.74 -6.85 5.30
CA ALA A 49 -17.70 -6.71 6.30
C ALA A 49 -16.32 -6.64 5.63
N GLY A 50 -15.45 -5.79 6.14
CA GLY A 50 -14.07 -5.69 5.70
C GLY A 50 -13.12 -5.46 6.87
N ASP A 51 -11.90 -5.99 6.75
CA ASP A 51 -10.79 -5.68 7.65
C ASP A 51 -9.47 -5.61 6.89
N GLN A 52 -8.46 -5.06 7.56
CA GLN A 52 -7.09 -4.93 7.04
C GLN A 52 -6.12 -5.63 8.01
N PRO A 53 -5.87 -6.94 7.84
CA PRO A 53 -5.04 -7.72 8.77
C PRO A 53 -3.56 -7.33 8.73
N ILE A 54 -3.07 -6.86 7.59
CA ILE A 54 -1.72 -6.30 7.40
C ILE A 54 -1.79 -5.12 6.44
N GLU A 55 -0.72 -4.32 6.37
CA GLU A 55 -0.70 -3.03 5.68
C GLU A 55 -1.14 -3.06 4.21
N ASN A 56 -0.93 -4.17 3.50
CA ASN A 56 -1.21 -4.29 2.07
C ASN A 56 -2.29 -5.35 1.72
N ILE A 57 -3.00 -5.89 2.71
CA ILE A 57 -4.06 -6.89 2.49
C ILE A 57 -5.37 -6.41 3.10
N ILE A 58 -6.43 -6.49 2.32
CA ILE A 58 -7.81 -6.23 2.71
C ILE A 58 -8.59 -7.53 2.54
N ARG A 59 -9.45 -7.86 3.51
CA ARG A 59 -10.39 -8.97 3.40
C ARG A 59 -11.80 -8.43 3.39
N LEU A 60 -12.61 -8.94 2.47
CA LEU A 60 -14.02 -8.55 2.30
C LEU A 60 -14.90 -9.79 2.32
N LYS A 61 -16.08 -9.66 2.95
CA LYS A 61 -17.07 -10.72 3.01
C LYS A 61 -18.48 -10.14 3.15
N PRO A 62 -19.48 -10.59 2.39
CA PRO A 62 -20.88 -10.29 2.66
C PRO A 62 -21.27 -10.70 4.08
N LYS A 63 -22.00 -9.83 4.81
CA LYS A 63 -22.39 -10.10 6.21
C LYS A 63 -23.57 -11.04 6.33
N GLU A 64 -24.47 -11.01 5.37
CA GLU A 64 -25.75 -11.69 5.40
C GLU A 64 -25.93 -12.62 4.19
N THR A 65 -26.78 -13.60 4.35
CA THR A 65 -27.29 -14.46 3.28
C THR A 65 -28.59 -13.90 2.72
N GLY A 66 -29.02 -14.35 1.54
CA GLY A 66 -30.33 -14.02 0.98
C GLY A 66 -30.32 -12.80 0.05
N HIS A 67 -29.15 -12.38 -0.40
CA HIS A 67 -29.02 -11.42 -1.49
C HIS A 67 -29.41 -12.05 -2.83
N GLU A 68 -29.86 -11.24 -3.77
CA GLU A 68 -30.20 -11.68 -5.13
C GLU A 68 -28.93 -11.80 -5.98
N ASP A 69 -28.89 -12.83 -6.85
CA ASP A 69 -27.77 -12.99 -7.80
C ASP A 69 -27.64 -11.76 -8.71
N GLY A 70 -26.45 -11.19 -8.78
CA GLY A 70 -26.21 -9.93 -9.50
C GLY A 70 -26.48 -8.65 -8.71
N GLU A 71 -26.94 -8.73 -7.46
CA GLU A 71 -27.13 -7.56 -6.60
C GLU A 71 -25.79 -6.86 -6.32
N VAL A 72 -25.79 -5.52 -6.41
CA VAL A 72 -24.64 -4.70 -6.00
C VAL A 72 -24.69 -4.53 -4.48
N LEU A 73 -23.75 -5.14 -3.77
CA LEU A 73 -23.71 -5.05 -2.31
C LEU A 73 -23.04 -3.76 -1.83
N ALA A 74 -21.93 -3.39 -2.44
CA ALA A 74 -21.14 -2.22 -2.05
C ALA A 74 -20.22 -1.79 -3.18
N ILE A 75 -19.74 -0.54 -3.07
CA ILE A 75 -18.54 -0.07 -3.75
C ILE A 75 -17.45 0.02 -2.72
N VAL A 76 -16.30 -0.59 -3.00
CA VAL A 76 -15.11 -0.50 -2.17
C VAL A 76 -14.14 0.46 -2.80
N THR A 77 -13.72 1.48 -2.02
CA THR A 77 -12.67 2.41 -2.40
C THR A 77 -11.42 2.09 -1.58
N ILE A 78 -10.32 1.81 -2.27
CA ILE A 78 -9.03 1.50 -1.68
C ILE A 78 -8.06 2.62 -2.05
N VAL A 79 -7.48 3.25 -1.02
CA VAL A 79 -6.51 4.33 -1.16
C VAL A 79 -5.19 3.86 -0.58
N THR A 80 -4.17 3.82 -1.40
CA THR A 80 -2.81 3.48 -1.01
C THR A 80 -1.94 4.75 -0.92
N GLU A 81 -0.64 4.63 -0.91
CA GLU A 81 0.25 5.80 -0.90
C GLU A 81 0.18 6.60 -2.20
N ARG A 82 0.03 5.94 -3.34
CA ARG A 82 0.13 6.57 -4.66
C ARG A 82 -1.05 6.33 -5.58
N TYR A 83 -1.98 5.45 -5.21
CA TYR A 83 -3.14 5.14 -6.05
C TYR A 83 -4.45 5.15 -5.26
N ARG A 84 -5.52 5.31 -6.03
CA ARG A 84 -6.88 5.12 -5.58
C ARG A 84 -7.59 4.21 -6.57
N THR A 85 -8.12 3.10 -6.12
CA THR A 85 -8.91 2.20 -6.96
C THR A 85 -10.28 1.91 -6.34
N GLN A 86 -11.24 1.53 -7.17
CA GLN A 86 -12.60 1.23 -6.76
C GLN A 86 -13.09 -0.05 -7.44
N TYR A 87 -13.79 -0.86 -6.67
CA TYR A 87 -14.43 -2.09 -7.13
C TYR A 87 -15.91 -2.09 -6.76
N ALA A 88 -16.76 -2.54 -7.70
CA ALA A 88 -18.16 -2.84 -7.40
C ALA A 88 -18.27 -4.31 -6.97
N LEU A 89 -18.76 -4.55 -5.76
CA LEU A 89 -18.97 -5.90 -5.23
C LEU A 89 -20.34 -6.39 -5.64
N ILE A 90 -20.37 -7.43 -6.45
CA ILE A 90 -21.60 -8.02 -7.00
C ILE A 90 -21.81 -9.37 -6.32
N TYR A 91 -22.99 -9.58 -5.76
CA TYR A 91 -23.31 -10.86 -5.12
C TYR A 91 -23.51 -11.96 -6.18
N THR A 92 -23.00 -13.15 -5.87
CA THR A 92 -23.31 -14.36 -6.64
C THR A 92 -23.73 -15.50 -5.73
N THR A 93 -24.80 -16.20 -6.12
CA THR A 93 -25.24 -17.43 -5.44
C THR A 93 -24.33 -18.63 -5.75
N ARG A 94 -23.49 -18.52 -6.78
CA ARG A 94 -22.59 -19.58 -7.23
C ARG A 94 -21.18 -19.38 -6.63
N ILE A 95 -20.84 -20.19 -5.63
CA ILE A 95 -19.52 -20.14 -4.96
C ILE A 95 -18.37 -20.20 -5.97
N SER A 96 -18.51 -20.99 -7.04
CA SER A 96 -17.46 -21.14 -8.06
C SER A 96 -17.15 -19.85 -8.84
N GLU A 97 -18.03 -18.87 -8.79
CA GLU A 97 -17.85 -17.57 -9.45
C GLU A 97 -17.35 -16.48 -8.48
N ALA A 98 -17.34 -16.77 -7.18
CA ALA A 98 -16.86 -15.82 -6.18
C ALA A 98 -15.34 -15.66 -6.28
N VAL A 99 -14.89 -14.40 -6.31
CA VAL A 99 -13.48 -14.06 -6.34
C VAL A 99 -12.89 -14.27 -4.95
N ALA A 100 -11.96 -15.23 -4.81
CA ALA A 100 -11.28 -15.50 -3.56
C ALA A 100 -10.02 -14.64 -3.39
N ASP A 101 -9.33 -14.33 -4.49
CA ASP A 101 -8.09 -13.53 -4.46
C ASP A 101 -8.07 -12.52 -5.61
N LYS A 102 -7.69 -11.29 -5.31
CA LYS A 102 -7.58 -10.19 -6.24
C LYS A 102 -6.31 -9.40 -5.97
N GLU A 103 -5.39 -9.39 -6.92
CA GLU A 103 -4.28 -8.45 -6.92
C GLU A 103 -4.68 -7.16 -7.63
N ILE A 104 -4.40 -6.00 -7.00
CA ILE A 104 -4.68 -4.70 -7.61
C ILE A 104 -3.74 -4.47 -8.78
N GLN A 105 -4.31 -4.43 -9.99
CA GLN A 105 -3.59 -4.09 -11.21
C GLN A 105 -3.54 -2.57 -11.35
N LEU A 106 -2.34 -2.01 -11.26
CA LEU A 106 -2.14 -0.57 -11.35
C LEU A 106 -2.35 -0.07 -12.77
N GLN A 107 -3.27 0.85 -12.91
CA GLN A 107 -3.52 1.57 -14.13
C GLN A 107 -3.10 3.03 -13.97
N GLU A 108 -2.65 3.67 -15.04
CA GLU A 108 -2.20 5.08 -15.01
C GLU A 108 -3.27 6.01 -14.44
N ARG A 109 -4.54 5.78 -14.74
CA ARG A 109 -5.68 6.56 -14.21
C ARG A 109 -5.94 6.39 -12.70
N ASP A 110 -5.40 5.35 -12.09
CA ASP A 110 -5.55 5.09 -10.65
C ASP A 110 -4.50 5.85 -9.84
N ALA A 111 -3.44 6.33 -10.47
CA ALA A 111 -2.42 7.14 -9.82
C ALA A 111 -2.99 8.48 -9.35
N TYR A 112 -2.65 8.88 -8.14
CA TYR A 112 -3.00 10.20 -7.62
C TYR A 112 -1.89 10.72 -6.68
N ASN A 113 -1.81 12.04 -6.56
CA ASN A 113 -0.88 12.67 -5.64
C ASN A 113 -1.50 12.74 -4.25
N ASN A 114 -1.00 11.90 -3.33
CA ASN A 114 -1.45 11.91 -1.95
C ASN A 114 -0.74 13.03 -1.17
N PRO A 115 -1.44 14.09 -0.76
CA PRO A 115 -0.81 15.21 -0.08
C PRO A 115 -0.28 14.89 1.33
N THR A 116 -0.69 13.75 1.89
CA THR A 116 -0.24 13.29 3.22
C THR A 116 1.02 12.44 3.17
N VAL A 117 1.48 12.07 1.97
CA VAL A 117 2.66 11.23 1.76
C VAL A 117 3.73 12.05 1.05
N SER A 118 4.67 12.60 1.81
CA SER A 118 5.82 13.35 1.26
C SER A 118 6.88 12.44 0.62
N MET A 119 6.96 11.17 1.06
CA MET A 119 7.83 10.16 0.48
C MET A 119 7.15 8.79 0.60
N SER A 120 7.05 8.05 -0.51
CA SER A 120 6.47 6.71 -0.48
C SER A 120 7.39 5.70 0.23
N THR A 121 6.81 4.66 0.80
CA THR A 121 7.58 3.56 1.42
C THR A 121 8.61 2.96 0.45
N ALA A 122 8.25 2.80 -0.82
CA ALA A 122 9.17 2.32 -1.85
C ALA A 122 10.37 3.27 -2.06
N ASP A 123 10.15 4.58 -2.01
CA ASP A 123 11.22 5.56 -2.10
C ASP A 123 12.10 5.56 -0.85
N MET A 124 11.51 5.46 0.34
CA MET A 124 12.26 5.33 1.61
C MET A 124 13.21 4.12 1.57
N VAL A 125 12.72 2.95 1.17
CA VAL A 125 13.53 1.73 1.03
C VAL A 125 14.63 1.92 0.00
N ARG A 126 14.32 2.56 -1.14
CA ARG A 126 15.32 2.86 -2.19
C ARG A 126 16.42 3.79 -1.67
N PHE A 127 16.08 4.85 -0.95
CA PHE A 127 17.05 5.77 -0.37
C PHE A 127 17.86 5.11 0.75
N ALA A 128 17.22 4.39 1.67
CA ALA A 128 17.91 3.63 2.72
C ALA A 128 18.94 2.66 2.14
N ARG A 129 18.58 1.90 1.11
CA ARG A 129 19.49 0.99 0.41
C ARG A 129 20.65 1.72 -0.26
N ARG A 130 20.41 2.90 -0.84
CA ARG A 130 21.48 3.73 -1.42
C ARG A 130 22.44 4.23 -0.34
N VAL A 131 21.93 4.67 0.80
CA VAL A 131 22.73 5.12 1.96
C VAL A 131 23.56 3.97 2.50
N TRP A 132 22.94 2.80 2.71
CA TRP A 132 23.64 1.57 3.15
C TRP A 132 24.81 1.18 2.26
N ASN A 133 24.67 1.30 0.94
CA ASN A 133 25.72 0.98 -0.03
C ASN A 133 26.75 2.12 -0.21
N SER A 134 26.60 3.24 0.49
CA SER A 134 27.53 4.36 0.40
C SER A 134 28.73 4.15 1.35
N PRO A 135 29.94 4.53 0.96
CA PRO A 135 31.07 4.48 1.88
C PRO A 135 30.87 5.41 3.07
N ALA A 136 31.33 4.98 4.26
CA ALA A 136 31.25 5.79 5.47
C ALA A 136 32.02 7.11 5.31
N LYS A 137 31.33 8.22 5.50
CA LYS A 137 31.89 9.59 5.46
C LYS A 137 32.22 10.10 6.85
N ILE A 138 31.50 9.66 7.88
CA ILE A 138 31.71 10.02 9.28
C ILE A 138 32.56 8.93 9.93
N ARG A 139 33.74 9.30 10.42
CA ARG A 139 34.69 8.28 10.92
C ARG A 139 34.96 8.35 12.40
N ASN A 140 34.69 9.48 13.05
CA ASN A 140 35.11 9.77 14.42
C ASN A 140 33.98 9.82 15.44
N VAL A 141 32.76 9.40 15.06
CA VAL A 141 31.61 9.38 15.96
C VAL A 141 31.31 7.92 16.32
N ALA A 142 31.66 7.56 17.54
CA ALA A 142 31.38 6.22 18.08
C ALA A 142 31.10 6.30 19.58
N THR A 143 30.27 5.41 20.08
CA THR A 143 30.06 5.19 21.50
C THR A 143 30.29 3.73 21.85
N LYS A 144 30.70 3.48 23.10
CA LYS A 144 30.96 2.13 23.63
C LYS A 144 30.22 1.97 24.95
N ALA A 145 29.41 0.94 25.05
CA ALA A 145 28.77 0.54 26.28
C ALA A 145 28.57 -0.99 26.30
N HIS A 146 28.64 -1.60 27.45
CA HIS A 146 28.41 -3.04 27.65
C HIS A 146 29.10 -3.96 26.63
N ARG A 147 30.34 -3.65 26.23
CA ARG A 147 31.10 -4.36 25.19
C ARG A 147 30.46 -4.31 23.78
N MET A 148 29.53 -3.37 23.57
CA MET A 148 28.98 -3.02 22.26
C MET A 148 29.65 -1.74 21.78
N VAL A 149 29.83 -1.61 20.47
CA VAL A 149 30.36 -0.40 19.83
C VAL A 149 29.41 0.03 18.75
N MET A 150 28.85 1.20 18.88
CA MET A 150 28.02 1.82 17.84
C MET A 150 28.84 2.91 17.15
N ARG A 151 28.82 2.92 15.80
CA ARG A 151 29.49 3.92 14.97
C ARG A 151 28.48 4.55 14.03
N LEU A 152 28.52 5.86 13.93
CA LEU A 152 27.78 6.60 12.92
C LEU A 152 28.61 6.62 11.63
N ASN A 153 28.02 6.10 10.52
CA ASN A 153 28.67 6.02 9.22
C ASN A 153 28.29 7.18 8.32
N ASN A 154 26.99 7.49 8.22
CA ASN A 154 26.46 8.50 7.33
C ASN A 154 25.20 9.15 7.90
N ILE A 155 24.95 10.41 7.53
CA ILE A 155 23.67 11.09 7.66
C ILE A 155 23.37 11.77 6.34
N TYR A 156 22.18 11.52 5.79
CA TYR A 156 21.68 12.19 4.60
C TYR A 156 20.29 12.77 4.86
N SER A 157 20.02 13.94 4.30
CA SER A 157 18.72 14.58 4.30
C SER A 157 18.11 14.46 2.90
N VAL A 158 16.87 13.99 2.80
CA VAL A 158 16.10 13.92 1.55
C VAL A 158 14.67 14.39 1.84
N GLY A 159 14.28 15.54 1.31
CA GLY A 159 13.04 16.19 1.70
C GLY A 159 13.01 16.45 3.21
N ASP A 160 11.92 16.00 3.85
CA ASP A 160 11.70 16.14 5.30
C ASP A 160 12.26 14.98 6.14
N TYR A 161 13.01 14.06 5.51
CA TYR A 161 13.51 12.85 6.16
C TYR A 161 15.02 12.88 6.33
N PHE A 162 15.48 12.29 7.44
CA PHE A 162 16.88 11.95 7.66
C PHE A 162 17.10 10.46 7.54
N PHE A 163 18.09 10.08 6.74
CA PHE A 163 18.58 8.71 6.64
C PHE A 163 19.88 8.60 7.41
N ILE A 164 19.87 7.86 8.50
CA ILE A 164 21.00 7.70 9.41
C ILE A 164 21.51 6.27 9.26
N ASP A 165 22.76 6.14 8.86
CA ASP A 165 23.46 4.86 8.75
C ASP A 165 24.44 4.70 9.91
N PHE A 166 24.25 3.64 10.67
CA PHE A 166 25.14 3.29 11.76
C PHE A 166 25.44 1.79 11.77
N SER A 167 26.59 1.41 12.30
CA SER A 167 27.00 0.03 12.51
C SER A 167 27.10 -0.29 13.99
N ILE A 168 26.69 -1.49 14.37
CA ILE A 168 26.83 -2.01 15.74
C ILE A 168 27.74 -3.22 15.68
N GLU A 169 28.81 -3.16 16.47
CA GLU A 169 29.75 -4.26 16.67
C GLU A 169 29.53 -4.88 18.06
N ASN A 170 29.11 -6.13 18.10
CA ASN A 170 28.94 -6.87 19.34
C ASN A 170 30.25 -7.59 19.71
N LYS A 171 30.91 -7.15 20.82
CA LYS A 171 32.11 -7.75 21.37
C LYS A 171 31.83 -8.66 22.57
N THR A 172 30.56 -9.04 22.76
CA THR A 172 30.18 -10.02 23.79
C THR A 172 30.19 -11.42 23.22
N ASN A 173 30.08 -12.42 24.08
CA ASN A 173 29.88 -13.83 23.67
C ASN A 173 28.38 -14.21 23.55
N ILE A 174 27.47 -13.24 23.69
CA ILE A 174 26.04 -13.45 23.66
C ILE A 174 25.52 -12.83 22.36
N ARG A 175 24.67 -13.58 21.64
CA ARG A 175 23.95 -13.04 20.49
C ARG A 175 23.07 -11.88 20.92
N PHE A 176 23.03 -10.83 20.14
CA PHE A 176 22.17 -9.68 20.31
C PHE A 176 21.30 -9.54 19.06
N ASP A 177 19.99 -9.61 19.23
CA ASP A 177 19.02 -9.37 18.18
C ASP A 177 18.52 -7.93 18.33
N ILE A 178 18.37 -7.22 17.22
CA ILE A 178 17.81 -5.87 17.18
C ILE A 178 16.33 -6.05 16.91
N ASP A 179 15.49 -5.61 17.85
CA ASP A 179 14.05 -5.54 17.66
C ASP A 179 13.70 -4.31 16.80
N GLU A 180 12.76 -4.48 15.87
CA GLU A 180 12.25 -3.41 15.00
C GLU A 180 11.14 -2.61 15.70
#